data_d93d80d72126a0e2422fba08a6910ec7
#
_entry.id   d93d80d72126a0e2422fba08a6910ec7
#
_cell.length_a   1.000
_cell.length_b   1.000
_cell.length_c   1.000
_cell.angle_alpha   90.00
_cell.angle_beta   90.00
_cell.angle_gamma   90.00
#
_symmetry.space_group_name_H-M   'P 1'
#
loop_
_entity.id
_entity.type
_entity.pdbx_description
1 polymer ?
#
loop_
_entity_poly.entity_id
_entity_poly.type
_entity_poly.pdbx_seq_one_letter_code
_entity_poly.pdbx_strand_id
1 'polypeptide(L)'
;MDNKDSRLSIGCNDYAEILRHAVAVIEHARTEIARHVNGYVSTAYWEIGQMLHERKIESGYGDSVVRRLSADLKERYPKMGVSPRQLWNMKKFYERYAGHDEKVLRSVALLPWSHNLLLLSKGFNDATTLYYAQETITKGWNRDLLLNAIKLKMYETQTLARVDNNFNRTLPAEQAQYANEVFNSSYNLGFLGVTSPILELELEDRLVKAITRFLMELGNGFTFIGNQHVLEYNGKESKVDMLFFHRGLRCLVAVDLKIGPFKPEYAGKMNYYLSLLDRLERGADENRSIGIILCAEKDRVEVELALEDIGKPIGVADYQLIVPKEKLQKVLADEIKAFSEEKENKETL
;
A
#
# COMPACT_ATOMS: atom_id res chain seq x y z
N MET A 1 -54.43 14.27 -23.84
CA MET A 1 -53.99 13.28 -22.87
C MET A 1 -52.61 12.81 -23.33
N ASP A 2 -51.59 13.58 -23.03
CA ASP A 2 -50.18 13.23 -23.37
C ASP A 2 -49.46 12.90 -22.08
N ASN A 3 -49.21 11.61 -21.89
CA ASN A 3 -48.44 11.09 -20.78
C ASN A 3 -46.98 11.15 -21.20
N LYS A 4 -46.29 12.24 -20.83
CA LYS A 4 -44.83 12.35 -21.02
C LYS A 4 -44.14 11.48 -19.97
N ASP A 5 -43.66 10.32 -20.40
CA ASP A 5 -42.65 9.53 -19.71
C ASP A 5 -41.42 10.42 -19.46
N SER A 6 -41.32 10.98 -18.27
CA SER A 6 -40.07 11.58 -17.77
C SER A 6 -39.14 10.46 -17.32
N ARG A 7 -38.44 9.82 -18.27
CA ARG A 7 -37.27 9.02 -17.98
C ARG A 7 -36.21 9.96 -17.44
N LEU A 8 -35.97 9.91 -16.14
CA LEU A 8 -34.81 10.50 -15.50
C LEU A 8 -33.56 9.93 -16.16
N SER A 9 -32.96 10.70 -17.06
CA SER A 9 -31.63 10.37 -17.60
C SER A 9 -30.62 10.62 -16.47
N ILE A 10 -30.18 9.55 -15.83
CA ILE A 10 -29.06 9.61 -14.91
C ILE A 10 -27.87 10.15 -15.69
N GLY A 11 -27.30 11.27 -15.23
CA GLY A 11 -26.13 11.88 -15.86
C GLY A 11 -24.95 10.89 -15.85
N CYS A 12 -24.06 10.99 -16.83
CA CYS A 12 -22.90 10.10 -16.96
C CYS A 12 -22.02 10.10 -15.69
N ASN A 13 -21.95 11.24 -15.00
CA ASN A 13 -21.25 11.40 -13.72
C ASN A 13 -21.95 10.65 -12.58
N ASP A 14 -23.29 10.71 -12.51
CA ASP A 14 -24.06 10.00 -11.48
C ASP A 14 -23.94 8.49 -11.62
N TYR A 15 -23.94 7.98 -12.87
CA TYR A 15 -23.72 6.55 -13.12
C TYR A 15 -22.31 6.10 -12.70
N ALA A 16 -21.28 6.89 -12.99
CA ALA A 16 -19.92 6.58 -12.58
C ALA A 16 -19.75 6.56 -11.06
N GLU A 17 -20.47 7.43 -10.34
CA GLU A 17 -20.48 7.44 -8.88
C GLU A 17 -21.20 6.21 -8.30
N ILE A 18 -22.37 5.88 -8.85
CA ILE A 18 -23.13 4.68 -8.46
C ILE A 18 -22.27 3.42 -8.71
N LEU A 19 -21.63 3.33 -9.87
CA LEU A 19 -20.78 2.19 -10.20
C LEU A 19 -19.58 2.08 -9.23
N ARG A 20 -18.90 3.17 -8.94
CA ARG A 20 -17.79 3.18 -7.95
C ARG A 20 -18.24 2.74 -6.58
N HIS A 21 -19.40 3.24 -6.12
CA HIS A 21 -19.96 2.84 -4.83
C HIS A 21 -20.32 1.35 -4.80
N ALA A 22 -21.00 0.86 -5.84
CA ALA A 22 -21.36 -0.55 -5.96
C ALA A 22 -20.11 -1.47 -5.96
N VAL A 23 -19.06 -1.11 -6.71
CA VAL A 23 -17.79 -1.84 -6.73
C VAL A 23 -17.16 -1.86 -5.33
N ALA A 24 -17.09 -0.72 -4.64
CA ALA A 24 -16.53 -0.64 -3.30
C ALA A 24 -17.29 -1.53 -2.29
N VAL A 25 -18.61 -1.54 -2.33
CA VAL A 25 -19.46 -2.39 -1.46
C VAL A 25 -19.22 -3.88 -1.76
N ILE A 26 -19.17 -4.25 -3.03
CA ILE A 26 -18.92 -5.64 -3.45
C ILE A 26 -17.53 -6.10 -3.02
N GLU A 27 -16.49 -5.30 -3.25
CA GLU A 27 -15.12 -5.65 -2.87
C GLU A 27 -14.95 -5.73 -1.35
N HIS A 28 -15.61 -4.85 -0.59
CA HIS A 28 -15.65 -4.95 0.86
C HIS A 28 -16.30 -6.26 1.33
N ALA A 29 -17.48 -6.59 0.80
CA ALA A 29 -18.18 -7.83 1.13
C ALA A 29 -17.34 -9.08 0.79
N ARG A 30 -16.69 -9.11 -0.37
CA ARG A 30 -15.78 -10.21 -0.79
C ARG A 30 -14.60 -10.36 0.17
N THR A 31 -14.01 -9.25 0.61
CA THR A 31 -12.90 -9.24 1.56
C THR A 31 -13.31 -9.82 2.91
N GLU A 32 -14.48 -9.42 3.43
CA GLU A 32 -14.99 -9.96 4.70
C GLU A 32 -15.31 -11.46 4.62
N ILE A 33 -15.94 -11.91 3.54
CA ILE A 33 -16.19 -13.34 3.32
C ILE A 33 -14.86 -14.12 3.28
N ALA A 34 -13.86 -13.61 2.56
CA ALA A 34 -12.55 -14.24 2.48
C ALA A 34 -11.86 -14.34 3.87
N ARG A 35 -11.96 -13.30 4.70
CA ARG A 35 -11.42 -13.30 6.06
C ARG A 35 -12.08 -14.38 6.94
N HIS A 36 -13.41 -14.47 6.90
CA HIS A 36 -14.14 -15.51 7.64
C HIS A 36 -13.77 -16.93 7.20
N VAL A 37 -13.71 -17.17 5.89
CA VAL A 37 -13.30 -18.48 5.34
C VAL A 37 -11.87 -18.81 5.76
N ASN A 38 -10.94 -17.85 5.67
CA ASN A 38 -9.55 -18.07 6.11
C ASN A 38 -9.47 -18.42 7.59
N GLY A 39 -10.27 -17.74 8.44
CA GLY A 39 -10.34 -18.02 9.87
C GLY A 39 -10.73 -19.47 10.16
N TYR A 40 -11.79 -19.97 9.53
CA TYR A 40 -12.22 -21.39 9.70
C TYR A 40 -11.17 -22.39 9.20
N VAL A 41 -10.56 -22.11 8.04
CA VAL A 41 -9.49 -22.97 7.50
C VAL A 41 -8.27 -22.99 8.43
N SER A 42 -7.86 -21.82 8.93
CA SER A 42 -6.72 -21.71 9.85
C SER A 42 -7.00 -22.41 11.18
N THR A 43 -8.23 -22.35 11.70
CA THR A 43 -8.63 -23.08 12.91
C THR A 43 -8.54 -24.59 12.69
N ALA A 44 -9.07 -25.11 11.58
CA ALA A 44 -8.98 -26.54 11.27
C ALA A 44 -7.52 -27.00 11.13
N TYR A 45 -6.66 -26.19 10.50
CA TYR A 45 -5.24 -26.51 10.37
C TYR A 45 -4.49 -26.41 11.70
N TRP A 46 -4.89 -25.49 12.57
CA TRP A 46 -4.40 -25.39 13.94
C TRP A 46 -4.69 -26.67 14.75
N GLU A 47 -5.95 -27.11 14.75
CA GLU A 47 -6.38 -28.30 15.48
C GLU A 47 -5.67 -29.58 14.98
N ILE A 48 -5.51 -29.71 13.66
CA ILE A 48 -4.74 -30.80 13.06
C ILE A 48 -3.27 -30.72 13.50
N GLY A 49 -2.69 -29.55 13.49
CA GLY A 49 -1.31 -29.30 13.93
C GLY A 49 -1.12 -29.63 15.40
N GLN A 50 -2.05 -29.20 16.25
CA GLN A 50 -2.08 -29.52 17.68
C GLN A 50 -2.12 -31.01 17.92
N MET A 51 -3.02 -31.74 17.28
CA MET A 51 -3.14 -33.17 17.37
C MET A 51 -1.83 -33.89 17.01
N LEU A 52 -1.16 -33.47 15.93
CA LEU A 52 0.12 -34.02 15.51
C LEU A 52 1.23 -33.73 16.53
N HIS A 53 1.23 -32.57 17.14
CA HIS A 53 2.18 -32.18 18.18
C HIS A 53 1.97 -32.98 19.46
N GLU A 54 0.75 -33.01 19.99
CA GLU A 54 0.41 -33.71 21.23
C GLU A 54 0.69 -35.21 21.17
N ARG A 55 0.52 -35.82 19.99
CA ARG A 55 0.84 -37.20 19.73
C ARG A 55 2.33 -37.48 19.48
N LYS A 56 3.16 -36.44 19.58
CA LYS A 56 4.61 -36.52 19.38
C LYS A 56 5.00 -37.15 18.04
N ILE A 57 4.24 -36.83 17.00
CA ILE A 57 4.54 -37.27 15.64
C ILE A 57 5.72 -36.47 15.13
N GLU A 58 6.91 -37.08 15.08
CA GLU A 58 8.15 -36.43 14.66
C GLU A 58 8.56 -36.88 13.25
N SER A 59 9.28 -35.99 12.55
CA SER A 59 9.85 -36.29 11.24
C SER A 59 10.81 -37.47 11.31
N GLY A 60 10.77 -38.33 10.31
CA GLY A 60 11.48 -39.58 10.29
C GLY A 60 10.57 -40.74 10.70
N TYR A 61 10.42 -41.03 12.00
CA TYR A 61 9.59 -42.13 12.48
C TYR A 61 8.08 -41.89 12.22
N GLY A 62 7.61 -40.64 12.32
CA GLY A 62 6.22 -40.25 12.09
C GLY A 62 5.81 -40.14 10.63
N ASP A 63 6.76 -40.16 9.67
CA ASP A 63 6.48 -39.92 8.26
C ASP A 63 5.51 -40.93 7.66
N SER A 64 5.55 -42.18 8.09
CA SER A 64 4.62 -43.22 7.65
C SER A 64 3.18 -42.94 8.11
N VAL A 65 3.01 -42.45 9.34
CA VAL A 65 1.70 -42.08 9.91
C VAL A 65 1.14 -40.84 9.15
N VAL A 66 1.98 -39.84 8.92
CA VAL A 66 1.57 -38.60 8.20
C VAL A 66 1.23 -38.94 6.76
N ARG A 67 1.97 -39.78 6.05
CA ARG A 67 1.65 -40.25 4.71
C ARG A 67 0.31 -40.94 4.63
N ARG A 68 0.06 -41.88 5.56
CA ARG A 68 -1.21 -42.62 5.65
C ARG A 68 -2.35 -41.67 5.95
N LEU A 69 -2.22 -40.80 6.95
CA LEU A 69 -3.21 -39.80 7.29
C LEU A 69 -3.52 -38.88 6.07
N SER A 70 -2.49 -38.44 5.34
CA SER A 70 -2.65 -37.67 4.13
C SER A 70 -3.44 -38.42 3.05
N ALA A 71 -3.18 -39.71 2.85
CA ALA A 71 -3.91 -40.53 1.86
C ALA A 71 -5.38 -40.64 2.25
N ASP A 72 -5.67 -41.00 3.49
CA ASP A 72 -7.03 -41.17 4.01
C ASP A 72 -7.84 -39.88 4.01
N LEU A 73 -7.21 -38.73 4.34
CA LEU A 73 -7.84 -37.41 4.28
C LEU A 73 -8.08 -36.97 2.84
N LYS A 74 -7.15 -37.26 1.92
CA LYS A 74 -7.29 -36.87 0.50
C LYS A 74 -8.40 -37.63 -0.20
N GLU A 75 -8.62 -38.88 0.18
CA GLU A 75 -9.74 -39.71 -0.31
C GLU A 75 -11.07 -39.08 0.11
N ARG A 76 -11.20 -38.68 1.40
CA ARG A 76 -12.43 -38.10 1.94
C ARG A 76 -12.65 -36.65 1.52
N TYR A 77 -11.57 -35.87 1.37
CA TYR A 77 -11.59 -34.42 1.11
C TYR A 77 -10.64 -34.06 -0.05
N PRO A 78 -10.95 -34.43 -1.31
CA PRO A 78 -10.03 -34.31 -2.44
C PRO A 78 -9.58 -32.87 -2.75
N LYS A 79 -10.41 -31.89 -2.38
CA LYS A 79 -10.15 -30.46 -2.60
C LYS A 79 -9.40 -29.78 -1.47
N MET A 80 -9.16 -30.47 -0.36
CA MET A 80 -8.49 -29.91 0.81
C MET A 80 -6.97 -30.10 0.69
N GLY A 81 -6.22 -29.11 1.07
CA GLY A 81 -4.75 -29.11 1.04
C GLY A 81 -4.14 -29.95 2.18
N VAL A 82 -4.26 -31.28 2.11
CA VAL A 82 -3.85 -32.25 3.16
C VAL A 82 -2.67 -33.14 2.75
N SER A 83 -1.79 -32.66 1.84
CA SER A 83 -0.57 -33.40 1.52
C SER A 83 0.34 -33.58 2.74
N PRO A 84 1.24 -34.58 2.77
CA PRO A 84 2.16 -34.81 3.90
C PRO A 84 2.92 -33.55 4.29
N ARG A 85 3.40 -32.78 3.30
CA ARG A 85 4.07 -31.49 3.51
C ARG A 85 3.14 -30.47 4.19
N GLN A 86 1.86 -30.43 3.83
CA GLN A 86 0.91 -29.52 4.46
C GLN A 86 0.59 -29.92 5.89
N LEU A 87 0.48 -31.21 6.20
CA LEU A 87 0.29 -31.68 7.55
C LEU A 87 1.48 -31.32 8.46
N TRP A 88 2.71 -31.42 7.94
CA TRP A 88 3.90 -30.91 8.63
C TRP A 88 3.90 -29.41 8.82
N ASN A 89 3.42 -28.66 7.83
CA ASN A 89 3.28 -27.21 7.95
C ASN A 89 2.21 -26.83 8.99
N MET A 90 1.12 -27.57 9.10
CA MET A 90 0.10 -27.37 10.14
C MET A 90 0.69 -27.59 11.54
N LYS A 91 1.50 -28.66 11.72
CA LYS A 91 2.23 -28.90 12.98
C LYS A 91 3.16 -27.71 13.30
N LYS A 92 3.97 -27.26 12.33
CA LYS A 92 4.86 -26.10 12.49
C LYS A 92 4.10 -24.81 12.81
N PHE A 93 2.92 -24.62 12.22
CA PHE A 93 2.07 -23.46 12.49
C PHE A 93 1.60 -23.46 13.94
N TYR A 94 1.11 -24.60 14.44
CA TYR A 94 0.78 -24.76 15.85
C TYR A 94 1.99 -24.50 16.75
N GLU A 95 3.11 -25.19 16.53
CA GLU A 95 4.33 -25.07 17.34
C GLU A 95 4.88 -23.66 17.38
N ARG A 96 4.76 -22.92 16.26
CA ARG A 96 5.24 -21.52 16.16
C ARG A 96 4.40 -20.56 16.99
N TYR A 97 3.10 -20.78 17.08
CA TYR A 97 2.19 -19.80 17.69
C TYR A 97 1.52 -20.27 18.98
N ALA A 98 1.64 -21.54 19.35
CA ALA A 98 1.13 -22.04 20.61
C ALA A 98 1.88 -21.39 21.80
N GLY A 99 1.11 -20.76 22.70
CA GLY A 99 1.68 -20.08 23.86
C GLY A 99 2.27 -18.68 23.59
N HIS A 100 2.16 -18.19 22.37
CA HIS A 100 2.55 -16.83 22.00
C HIS A 100 1.42 -15.80 22.18
N ASP A 101 1.70 -14.51 21.91
CA ASP A 101 0.75 -13.41 22.07
C ASP A 101 -0.54 -13.68 21.26
N GLU A 102 -1.68 -13.58 21.94
CA GLU A 102 -3.00 -13.80 21.35
C GLU A 102 -3.28 -12.87 20.16
N LYS A 103 -2.72 -11.65 20.16
CA LYS A 103 -2.86 -10.72 19.04
C LYS A 103 -2.19 -11.25 17.78
N VAL A 104 -1.02 -11.87 17.91
CA VAL A 104 -0.32 -12.52 16.79
C VAL A 104 -1.16 -13.66 16.25
N LEU A 105 -1.63 -14.55 17.12
CA LEU A 105 -2.46 -15.69 16.74
C LEU A 105 -3.74 -15.25 16.01
N ARG A 106 -4.45 -14.27 16.54
CA ARG A 106 -5.66 -13.71 15.91
C ARG A 106 -5.36 -13.13 14.52
N SER A 107 -4.26 -12.40 14.39
CA SER A 107 -3.89 -11.79 13.10
C SER A 107 -3.53 -12.84 12.06
N VAL A 108 -2.68 -13.83 12.38
CA VAL A 108 -2.29 -14.87 11.42
C VAL A 108 -3.45 -15.80 11.07
N ALA A 109 -4.42 -16.00 11.97
CA ALA A 109 -5.62 -16.80 11.70
C ALA A 109 -6.50 -16.20 10.58
N LEU A 110 -6.51 -14.88 10.39
CA LEU A 110 -7.27 -14.21 9.35
C LEU A 110 -6.60 -14.23 7.98
N LEU A 111 -5.32 -14.61 7.92
CA LEU A 111 -4.57 -14.64 6.66
C LEU A 111 -4.90 -15.90 5.84
N PRO A 112 -4.82 -15.81 4.50
CA PRO A 112 -4.80 -16.98 3.64
C PRO A 112 -3.63 -17.92 4.02
N TRP A 113 -3.85 -19.23 3.91
CA TRP A 113 -2.84 -20.22 4.29
C TRP A 113 -1.48 -20.03 3.60
N SER A 114 -1.49 -19.62 2.33
CA SER A 114 -0.26 -19.33 1.59
C SER A 114 0.57 -18.18 2.17
N HIS A 115 -0.07 -17.20 2.83
CA HIS A 115 0.60 -16.11 3.54
C HIS A 115 1.21 -16.61 4.84
N ASN A 116 0.46 -17.42 5.59
CA ASN A 116 0.97 -18.05 6.81
C ASN A 116 2.22 -18.91 6.53
N LEU A 117 2.22 -19.69 5.45
CA LEU A 117 3.40 -20.45 5.02
C LEU A 117 4.59 -19.57 4.69
N LEU A 118 4.35 -18.41 4.09
CA LEU A 118 5.41 -17.44 3.79
C LEU A 118 6.01 -16.88 5.08
N LEU A 119 5.18 -16.42 6.03
CA LEU A 119 5.65 -15.90 7.32
C LEU A 119 6.40 -16.95 8.12
N LEU A 120 5.89 -18.18 8.20
CA LEU A 120 6.56 -19.31 8.83
C LEU A 120 7.95 -19.60 8.24
N SER A 121 8.07 -19.48 6.91
CA SER A 121 9.35 -19.74 6.22
C SER A 121 10.44 -18.72 6.54
N LYS A 122 10.07 -17.55 7.08
CA LYS A 122 11.00 -16.46 7.39
C LYS A 122 11.53 -16.50 8.82
N GLY A 123 10.88 -17.22 9.73
CA GLY A 123 11.32 -17.34 11.12
C GLY A 123 11.30 -16.01 11.89
N PHE A 124 10.38 -15.11 11.56
CA PHE A 124 10.25 -13.81 12.22
C PHE A 124 9.87 -13.94 13.69
N ASN A 125 10.25 -12.96 14.51
CA ASN A 125 9.72 -12.79 15.85
C ASN A 125 8.26 -12.34 15.83
N ASP A 126 7.61 -12.27 17.00
CA ASP A 126 6.19 -11.93 17.11
C ASP A 126 5.89 -10.51 16.63
N ALA A 127 6.72 -9.52 16.95
CA ALA A 127 6.51 -8.14 16.55
C ALA A 127 6.55 -7.97 15.02
N THR A 128 7.54 -8.56 14.37
CA THR A 128 7.66 -8.55 12.91
C THR A 128 6.52 -9.32 12.22
N THR A 129 6.15 -10.48 12.80
CA THR A 129 5.02 -11.29 12.29
C THR A 129 3.71 -10.51 12.39
N LEU A 130 3.44 -9.89 13.54
CA LEU A 130 2.24 -9.10 13.79
C LEU A 130 2.13 -7.94 12.80
N TYR A 131 3.23 -7.21 12.60
CA TYR A 131 3.29 -6.12 11.62
C TYR A 131 2.88 -6.60 10.22
N TYR A 132 3.58 -7.60 9.66
CA TYR A 132 3.27 -8.08 8.31
C TYR A 132 1.87 -8.69 8.20
N ALA A 133 1.37 -9.32 9.25
CA ALA A 133 0.01 -9.87 9.28
C ALA A 133 -1.03 -8.74 9.25
N GLN A 134 -0.88 -7.72 10.09
CA GLN A 134 -1.78 -6.58 10.16
C GLN A 134 -1.77 -5.74 8.86
N GLU A 135 -0.58 -5.44 8.32
CA GLU A 135 -0.45 -4.74 7.04
C GLU A 135 -1.11 -5.52 5.90
N THR A 136 -0.93 -6.84 5.87
CA THR A 136 -1.57 -7.71 4.88
C THR A 136 -3.09 -7.64 4.98
N ILE A 137 -3.65 -7.67 6.20
CA ILE A 137 -5.10 -7.58 6.43
C ILE A 137 -5.62 -6.20 6.04
N THR A 138 -4.95 -5.14 6.47
CA THR A 138 -5.39 -3.75 6.29
C THR A 138 -5.30 -3.33 4.82
N LYS A 139 -4.18 -3.64 4.17
CA LYS A 139 -3.89 -3.23 2.79
C LYS A 139 -4.32 -4.26 1.73
N GLY A 140 -4.84 -5.41 2.16
CA GLY A 140 -5.29 -6.47 1.25
C GLY A 140 -4.16 -7.06 0.40
N TRP A 141 -2.93 -7.15 0.92
CA TRP A 141 -1.81 -7.69 0.18
C TRP A 141 -2.05 -9.14 -0.23
N ASN A 142 -1.81 -9.44 -1.50
CA ASN A 142 -1.68 -10.82 -1.95
C ASN A 142 -0.30 -11.37 -1.53
N ARG A 143 -0.06 -12.67 -1.78
CA ARG A 143 1.17 -13.35 -1.38
C ARG A 143 2.43 -12.68 -1.96
N ASP A 144 2.37 -12.19 -3.18
CA ASP A 144 3.52 -11.59 -3.86
C ASP A 144 3.82 -10.19 -3.33
N LEU A 145 2.79 -9.41 -2.98
CA LEU A 145 2.93 -8.11 -2.31
C LEU A 145 3.51 -8.28 -0.90
N LEU A 146 3.04 -9.28 -0.14
CA LEU A 146 3.63 -9.60 1.15
C LEU A 146 5.11 -10.02 1.01
N LEU A 147 5.44 -10.86 0.02
CA LEU A 147 6.82 -11.26 -0.25
C LEU A 147 7.68 -10.05 -0.62
N ASN A 148 7.12 -9.13 -1.43
CA ASN A 148 7.80 -7.88 -1.80
C ASN A 148 8.06 -7.02 -0.57
N ALA A 149 7.04 -6.75 0.26
CA ALA A 149 7.17 -6.00 1.50
C ALA A 149 8.26 -6.57 2.44
N ILE A 150 8.33 -7.91 2.54
CA ILE A 150 9.36 -8.60 3.32
C ILE A 150 10.76 -8.40 2.71
N LYS A 151 10.91 -8.50 1.39
CA LYS A 151 12.20 -8.25 0.70
C LYS A 151 12.69 -6.83 0.90
N LEU A 152 11.78 -5.88 0.95
CA LEU A 152 12.05 -4.46 1.16
C LEU A 152 12.27 -4.10 2.64
N LYS A 153 12.17 -5.09 3.53
CA LYS A 153 12.33 -4.90 4.97
C LYS A 153 11.42 -3.79 5.52
N MET A 154 10.16 -3.74 5.06
CA MET A 154 9.25 -2.65 5.40
C MET A 154 9.02 -2.50 6.90
N TYR A 155 9.06 -3.59 7.68
CA TYR A 155 8.99 -3.53 9.13
C TYR A 155 10.14 -2.70 9.71
N GLU A 156 11.36 -2.98 9.30
CA GLU A 156 12.56 -2.28 9.76
C GLU A 156 12.55 -0.82 9.29
N THR A 157 12.18 -0.59 8.04
CA THR A 157 12.12 0.76 7.47
C THR A 157 11.07 1.62 8.18
N GLN A 158 9.86 1.10 8.43
CA GLN A 158 8.79 1.86 9.09
C GLN A 158 9.01 2.00 10.61
N THR A 159 9.63 1.00 11.26
CA THR A 159 9.88 1.05 12.71
C THR A 159 11.06 1.97 13.07
N LEU A 160 12.02 2.10 12.14
CA LEU A 160 13.24 2.91 12.33
C LEU A 160 13.14 4.28 11.67
N ALA A 161 12.31 4.45 10.64
CA ALA A 161 12.18 5.70 9.91
C ALA A 161 11.04 6.55 10.49
N ARG A 162 11.39 7.66 11.12
CA ARG A 162 10.48 8.79 11.21
C ARG A 162 10.18 9.24 9.79
N VAL A 163 8.90 9.52 9.48
CA VAL A 163 8.53 10.13 8.20
C VAL A 163 9.40 11.37 8.01
N ASP A 164 10.11 11.45 6.89
CA ASP A 164 10.93 12.61 6.58
C ASP A 164 9.98 13.76 6.19
N ASN A 165 9.66 14.61 7.17
CA ASN A 165 8.69 15.70 7.04
C ASN A 165 8.97 16.86 8.01
N ASN A 166 8.28 17.96 7.79
CA ASN A 166 8.32 19.14 8.65
C ASN A 166 7.01 19.35 9.45
N PHE A 167 6.18 18.32 9.63
CA PHE A 167 4.86 18.43 10.25
C PHE A 167 4.91 19.00 11.67
N ASN A 168 5.85 18.56 12.51
CA ASN A 168 6.00 19.05 13.87
C ASN A 168 6.29 20.56 13.98
N ARG A 169 6.79 21.16 12.91
CA ARG A 169 7.10 22.59 12.85
C ARG A 169 5.98 23.40 12.19
N THR A 170 5.22 22.80 11.28
CA THR A 170 4.30 23.50 10.39
C THR A 170 2.82 23.28 10.72
N LEU A 171 2.50 22.28 11.53
CA LEU A 171 1.15 21.96 11.99
C LEU A 171 1.01 22.15 13.50
N PRO A 172 -0.20 22.40 14.02
CA PRO A 172 -0.52 22.30 15.44
C PRO A 172 -0.14 20.92 16.01
N ALA A 173 0.28 20.85 17.27
CA ALA A 173 0.85 19.63 17.87
C ALA A 173 -0.01 18.37 17.70
N GLU A 174 -1.31 18.45 17.99
CA GLU A 174 -2.24 17.32 17.85
C GLU A 174 -2.38 16.87 16.39
N GLN A 175 -2.46 17.83 15.48
CA GLN A 175 -2.54 17.54 14.05
C GLN A 175 -1.23 16.96 13.49
N ALA A 176 -0.09 17.48 13.96
CA ALA A 176 1.23 16.95 13.60
C ALA A 176 1.42 15.52 14.07
N GLN A 177 1.02 15.21 15.32
CA GLN A 177 1.05 13.85 15.84
C GLN A 177 0.20 12.92 14.96
N TYR A 178 -1.04 13.29 14.67
CA TYR A 178 -1.94 12.47 13.86
C TYR A 178 -1.44 12.35 12.42
N ALA A 179 -0.89 13.40 11.81
CA ALA A 179 -0.28 13.34 10.50
C ALA A 179 0.91 12.36 10.46
N ASN A 180 1.76 12.34 11.49
CA ASN A 180 2.85 11.38 11.60
C ASN A 180 2.39 9.92 11.79
N GLU A 181 1.18 9.70 12.29
CA GLU A 181 0.58 8.37 12.40
C GLU A 181 -0.07 7.92 11.07
N VAL A 182 -0.59 8.87 10.29
CA VAL A 182 -1.30 8.61 9.03
C VAL A 182 -0.35 8.39 7.86
N PHE A 183 0.67 9.25 7.74
CA PHE A 183 1.56 9.19 6.57
C PHE A 183 2.75 8.26 6.82
N ASN A 184 2.95 7.34 5.88
CA ASN A 184 4.07 6.39 5.90
C ASN A 184 5.32 7.00 5.26
N SER A 185 6.51 6.56 5.72
CA SER A 185 7.78 6.92 5.09
C SER A 185 8.04 6.15 3.78
N SER A 186 7.33 5.04 3.55
CA SER A 186 7.46 4.19 2.38
C SER A 186 6.12 3.55 2.02
N TYR A 187 5.84 3.40 0.71
CA TYR A 187 4.62 2.80 0.17
C TYR A 187 4.94 1.64 -0.76
N ASN A 188 4.16 0.55 -0.67
CA ASN A 188 4.32 -0.62 -1.51
C ASN A 188 3.43 -0.52 -2.76
N LEU A 189 3.97 -0.02 -3.85
CA LEU A 189 3.27 0.08 -5.14
C LEU A 189 3.44 -1.17 -6.03
N GLY A 190 3.90 -2.29 -5.48
CA GLY A 190 4.07 -3.54 -6.21
C GLY A 190 2.77 -4.07 -6.85
N PHE A 191 1.60 -3.65 -6.36
CA PHE A 191 0.30 -4.00 -6.94
C PHE A 191 0.08 -3.46 -8.37
N LEU A 192 0.87 -2.49 -8.80
CA LEU A 192 0.81 -1.95 -10.17
C LEU A 192 1.38 -2.91 -11.22
N GLY A 193 2.06 -3.97 -10.78
CA GLY A 193 2.62 -4.99 -11.67
C GLY A 193 3.70 -4.45 -12.62
N VAL A 194 4.35 -3.35 -12.25
CA VAL A 194 5.43 -2.76 -13.04
C VAL A 194 6.64 -3.68 -12.99
N THR A 195 7.02 -4.22 -14.14
CA THR A 195 8.15 -5.15 -14.30
C THR A 195 9.30 -4.58 -15.12
N SER A 196 9.09 -3.42 -15.74
CA SER A 196 10.07 -2.67 -16.52
C SER A 196 9.99 -1.19 -16.13
N PRO A 197 11.03 -0.40 -16.38
CA PRO A 197 10.97 1.04 -16.17
C PRO A 197 9.82 1.67 -16.96
N ILE A 198 9.17 2.66 -16.37
CA ILE A 198 8.03 3.39 -16.93
C ILE A 198 8.22 4.88 -16.70
N LEU A 199 7.55 5.70 -17.52
CA LEU A 199 7.52 7.15 -17.37
C LEU A 199 6.65 7.57 -16.18
N GLU A 200 6.88 8.77 -15.64
CA GLU A 200 6.11 9.35 -14.53
C GLU A 200 4.60 9.38 -14.86
N LEU A 201 4.24 9.81 -16.05
CA LEU A 201 2.85 9.84 -16.52
C LEU A 201 2.21 8.45 -16.60
N GLU A 202 2.98 7.43 -17.01
CA GLU A 202 2.49 6.05 -17.05
C GLU A 202 2.30 5.49 -15.64
N LEU A 203 3.19 5.81 -14.70
CA LEU A 203 3.05 5.41 -13.30
C LEU A 203 1.81 6.04 -12.68
N GLU A 204 1.58 7.33 -12.94
CA GLU A 204 0.38 8.05 -12.51
C GLU A 204 -0.90 7.39 -13.08
N ASP A 205 -0.96 7.14 -14.39
CA ASP A 205 -2.11 6.49 -15.03
C ASP A 205 -2.41 5.10 -14.44
N ARG A 206 -1.37 4.33 -14.15
CA ARG A 206 -1.53 3.03 -13.47
C ARG A 206 -2.04 3.17 -12.03
N LEU A 207 -1.59 4.19 -11.29
CA LEU A 207 -2.09 4.50 -9.95
C LEU A 207 -3.57 4.90 -9.98
N VAL A 208 -3.95 5.75 -10.93
CA VAL A 208 -5.36 6.16 -11.12
C VAL A 208 -6.24 4.96 -11.49
N LYS A 209 -5.81 4.11 -12.41
CA LYS A 209 -6.52 2.86 -12.77
C LYS A 209 -6.62 1.88 -11.58
N ALA A 210 -5.67 1.90 -10.68
CA ALA A 210 -5.64 1.08 -9.48
C ALA A 210 -5.98 1.87 -8.20
N ILE A 211 -6.74 2.97 -8.31
CA ILE A 211 -6.95 3.94 -7.23
C ILE A 211 -7.46 3.31 -5.94
N THR A 212 -8.32 2.31 -6.02
CA THR A 212 -8.81 1.60 -4.84
C THR A 212 -7.67 0.95 -4.06
N ARG A 213 -6.71 0.31 -4.75
CA ARG A 213 -5.54 -0.30 -4.11
C ARG A 213 -4.58 0.75 -3.57
N PHE A 214 -4.44 1.87 -4.28
CA PHE A 214 -3.61 2.96 -3.81
C PHE A 214 -4.20 3.61 -2.55
N LEU A 215 -5.51 3.79 -2.47
CA LEU A 215 -6.19 4.25 -1.25
C LEU A 215 -5.99 3.29 -0.06
N MET A 216 -6.01 1.97 -0.31
CA MET A 216 -5.71 0.98 0.72
C MET A 216 -4.25 1.06 1.19
N GLU A 217 -3.32 1.36 0.29
CA GLU A 217 -1.90 1.54 0.63
C GLU A 217 -1.64 2.86 1.37
N LEU A 218 -2.33 3.94 1.01
CA LEU A 218 -2.30 5.22 1.74
C LEU A 218 -2.84 5.07 3.17
N GLY A 219 -3.84 4.20 3.36
CA GLY A 219 -4.47 3.95 4.66
C GLY A 219 -5.87 4.56 4.79
N ASN A 220 -6.41 4.50 6.02
CA ASN A 220 -7.77 4.92 6.30
C ASN A 220 -7.91 6.46 6.28
N GLY A 221 -9.07 6.92 5.82
CA GLY A 221 -9.45 8.34 5.89
C GLY A 221 -9.22 9.12 4.60
N PHE A 222 -8.54 8.55 3.62
CA PHE A 222 -8.32 9.19 2.32
C PHE A 222 -9.54 9.06 1.41
N THR A 223 -9.85 10.15 0.73
CA THR A 223 -10.86 10.22 -0.35
C THR A 223 -10.18 10.82 -1.57
N PHE A 224 -10.25 10.15 -2.71
CA PHE A 224 -9.68 10.63 -3.96
C PHE A 224 -10.58 11.70 -4.58
N ILE A 225 -10.01 12.88 -4.87
CA ILE A 225 -10.71 13.99 -5.54
C ILE A 225 -10.46 13.91 -7.05
N GLY A 226 -9.20 13.77 -7.47
CA GLY A 226 -8.85 13.70 -8.88
C GLY A 226 -7.35 13.63 -9.13
N ASN A 227 -6.99 13.44 -10.39
CA ASN A 227 -5.62 13.51 -10.87
C ASN A 227 -5.45 14.67 -11.84
N GLN A 228 -4.21 15.11 -12.08
CA GLN A 228 -3.87 16.28 -12.92
C GLN A 228 -4.75 17.48 -12.58
N HIS A 229 -4.93 17.71 -11.27
CA HIS A 229 -5.83 18.73 -10.76
C HIS A 229 -5.28 20.13 -11.07
N VAL A 230 -6.06 20.89 -11.85
CA VAL A 230 -5.64 22.21 -12.36
C VAL A 230 -5.95 23.28 -11.32
N LEU A 231 -4.93 24.03 -10.96
CA LEU A 231 -5.03 25.23 -10.11
C LEU A 231 -4.70 26.45 -10.98
N GLU A 232 -5.68 27.30 -11.24
CA GLU A 232 -5.48 28.53 -12.00
C GLU A 232 -5.38 29.72 -11.05
N TYR A 233 -4.28 30.47 -11.14
CA TYR A 233 -4.06 31.68 -10.37
C TYR A 233 -3.30 32.73 -11.18
N ASN A 234 -3.88 33.91 -11.30
CA ASN A 234 -3.31 35.06 -12.05
C ASN A 234 -2.92 34.69 -13.50
N GLY A 235 -3.80 33.98 -14.20
CA GLY A 235 -3.60 33.56 -15.59
C GLY A 235 -2.51 32.50 -15.81
N LYS A 236 -2.05 31.85 -14.73
CA LYS A 236 -1.10 30.74 -14.78
C LYS A 236 -1.76 29.47 -14.26
N GLU A 237 -1.61 28.40 -15.02
CA GLU A 237 -2.06 27.06 -14.64
C GLU A 237 -0.92 26.31 -13.95
N SER A 238 -1.28 25.58 -12.90
CA SER A 238 -0.43 24.61 -12.23
C SER A 238 -1.21 23.31 -12.06
N LYS A 239 -0.54 22.16 -12.14
CA LYS A 239 -1.20 20.86 -12.04
C LYS A 239 -0.61 20.06 -10.87
N VAL A 240 -1.49 19.55 -10.03
CA VAL A 240 -1.16 18.60 -8.96
C VAL A 240 -1.42 17.20 -9.49
N ASP A 241 -0.45 16.31 -9.40
CA ASP A 241 -0.56 14.96 -9.98
C ASP A 241 -1.77 14.21 -9.43
N MET A 242 -1.93 14.16 -8.10
CA MET A 242 -3.13 13.60 -7.46
C MET A 242 -3.55 14.44 -6.25
N LEU A 243 -4.85 14.66 -6.12
CA LEU A 243 -5.46 15.39 -5.01
C LEU A 243 -6.40 14.46 -4.24
N PHE A 244 -6.26 14.49 -2.92
CA PHE A 244 -7.09 13.76 -1.97
C PHE A 244 -7.65 14.69 -0.90
N PHE A 245 -8.66 14.21 -0.19
CA PHE A 245 -9.11 14.77 1.08
C PHE A 245 -8.93 13.74 2.18
N HIS A 246 -8.35 14.13 3.32
CA HIS A 246 -8.22 13.26 4.47
C HIS A 246 -9.21 13.62 5.57
N ARG A 247 -10.18 12.73 5.84
CA ARG A 247 -11.31 13.00 6.73
C ARG A 247 -10.89 13.29 8.18
N GLY A 248 -9.98 12.53 8.74
CA GLY A 248 -9.51 12.71 10.12
C GLY A 248 -8.67 13.97 10.30
N LEU A 249 -7.81 14.32 9.34
CA LEU A 249 -7.03 15.55 9.31
C LEU A 249 -7.85 16.75 8.84
N ARG A 250 -9.02 16.54 8.24
CA ARG A 250 -9.90 17.57 7.67
C ARG A 250 -9.13 18.53 6.76
N CYS A 251 -8.35 17.99 5.84
CA CYS A 251 -7.53 18.78 4.94
C CYS A 251 -7.38 18.15 3.56
N LEU A 252 -7.08 18.98 2.58
CA LEU A 252 -6.62 18.54 1.26
C LEU A 252 -5.22 17.96 1.37
N VAL A 253 -4.97 16.90 0.61
CA VAL A 253 -3.67 16.23 0.52
C VAL A 253 -3.24 16.18 -0.93
N ALA A 254 -2.21 16.96 -1.28
CA ALA A 254 -1.58 16.95 -2.59
C ALA A 254 -0.49 15.88 -2.63
N VAL A 255 -0.52 15.02 -3.63
CA VAL A 255 0.53 14.02 -3.88
C VAL A 255 1.20 14.35 -5.21
N ASP A 256 2.51 14.53 -5.18
CA ASP A 256 3.37 14.73 -6.35
C ASP A 256 4.25 13.50 -6.52
N LEU A 257 4.23 12.89 -7.70
CA LEU A 257 4.86 11.60 -7.99
C LEU A 257 6.13 11.81 -8.79
N LYS A 258 7.22 11.16 -8.38
CA LYS A 258 8.53 11.25 -9.04
C LYS A 258 9.11 9.86 -9.26
N ILE A 259 9.50 9.53 -10.48
CA ILE A 259 10.10 8.23 -10.82
C ILE A 259 11.58 8.11 -10.40
N GLY A 260 12.22 9.22 -10.10
CA GLY A 260 13.62 9.30 -9.67
C GLY A 260 13.81 9.51 -8.18
N PRO A 261 15.06 9.74 -7.74
CA PRO A 261 15.37 10.13 -6.38
C PRO A 261 14.75 11.49 -6.04
N PHE A 262 14.58 11.75 -4.74
CA PHE A 262 14.18 13.07 -4.25
C PHE A 262 15.17 14.14 -4.71
N LYS A 263 14.63 15.33 -5.00
CA LYS A 263 15.42 16.53 -5.30
C LYS A 263 14.84 17.73 -4.55
N PRO A 264 15.67 18.63 -4.02
CA PRO A 264 15.24 19.81 -3.24
C PRO A 264 14.22 20.71 -3.95
N GLU A 265 14.31 20.84 -5.29
CA GLU A 265 13.35 21.62 -6.07
C GLU A 265 11.90 21.11 -5.98
N TYR A 266 11.67 19.84 -5.68
CA TYR A 266 10.32 19.27 -5.51
C TYR A 266 9.63 19.85 -4.29
N ALA A 267 10.36 20.12 -3.21
CA ALA A 267 9.85 20.75 -2.01
C ALA A 267 9.35 22.18 -2.28
N GLY A 268 10.10 22.95 -3.08
CA GLY A 268 9.70 24.29 -3.54
C GLY A 268 8.42 24.27 -4.39
N LYS A 269 8.32 23.32 -5.33
CA LYS A 269 7.14 23.10 -6.17
C LYS A 269 5.91 22.75 -5.32
N MET A 270 6.06 21.80 -4.39
CA MET A 270 4.99 21.40 -3.49
C MET A 270 4.54 22.55 -2.58
N ASN A 271 5.46 23.31 -2.01
CA ASN A 271 5.14 24.51 -1.21
C ASN A 271 4.27 25.51 -1.98
N TYR A 272 4.55 25.71 -3.26
CA TYR A 272 3.74 26.55 -4.14
C TYR A 272 2.34 25.95 -4.35
N TYR A 273 2.22 24.66 -4.64
CA TYR A 273 0.93 23.97 -4.79
C TYR A 273 0.06 24.08 -3.54
N LEU A 274 0.62 23.85 -2.37
CA LEU A 274 -0.10 23.98 -1.11
C LEU A 274 -0.56 25.41 -0.84
N SER A 275 0.20 26.40 -1.31
CA SER A 275 -0.19 27.82 -1.20
C SER A 275 -1.37 28.15 -2.11
N LEU A 276 -1.43 27.55 -3.29
CA LEU A 276 -2.57 27.69 -4.20
C LEU A 276 -3.81 26.97 -3.66
N LEU A 277 -3.67 25.70 -3.23
CA LEU A 277 -4.77 24.92 -2.64
C LEU A 277 -5.40 25.63 -1.44
N ASP A 278 -4.57 26.10 -0.50
CA ASP A 278 -5.05 26.83 0.68
C ASP A 278 -5.78 28.13 0.33
N ARG A 279 -5.48 28.74 -0.80
CA ARG A 279 -6.08 29.99 -1.24
C ARG A 279 -7.33 29.80 -2.08
N LEU A 280 -7.36 28.78 -2.94
CA LEU A 280 -8.38 28.60 -3.96
C LEU A 280 -9.47 27.60 -3.56
N GLU A 281 -9.08 26.55 -2.85
CA GLU A 281 -9.95 25.38 -2.68
C GLU A 281 -10.22 24.97 -1.23
N ARG A 282 -9.35 25.38 -0.30
CA ARG A 282 -9.54 25.03 1.11
C ARG A 282 -10.82 25.66 1.66
N GLY A 283 -11.71 24.84 2.22
CA GLY A 283 -12.90 25.28 2.92
C GLY A 283 -12.59 26.04 4.22
N ALA A 284 -13.53 26.88 4.67
CA ALA A 284 -13.34 27.70 5.88
C ALA A 284 -13.11 26.85 7.16
N ASP A 285 -13.72 25.66 7.22
CA ASP A 285 -13.61 24.74 8.35
C ASP A 285 -12.52 23.68 8.17
N GLU A 286 -11.71 23.79 7.12
CA GLU A 286 -10.65 22.84 6.83
C GLU A 286 -9.30 23.32 7.34
N ASN A 287 -8.47 22.37 7.73
CA ASN A 287 -7.10 22.61 8.10
C ASN A 287 -6.23 22.92 6.87
N ARG A 288 -4.99 23.38 7.09
CA ARG A 288 -4.03 23.61 6.01
C ARG A 288 -3.79 22.35 5.20
N SER A 289 -3.70 22.52 3.88
CA SER A 289 -3.37 21.43 2.96
C SER A 289 -2.00 20.83 3.26
N ILE A 290 -1.87 19.52 3.13
CA ILE A 290 -0.63 18.76 3.34
C ILE A 290 -0.11 18.26 1.99
N GLY A 291 1.21 18.32 1.79
CA GLY A 291 1.86 17.79 0.59
C GLY A 291 2.64 16.51 0.88
N ILE A 292 2.55 15.55 -0.02
CA ILE A 292 3.35 14.33 0.01
C ILE A 292 4.08 14.20 -1.33
N ILE A 293 5.40 14.13 -1.27
CA ILE A 293 6.24 13.86 -2.44
C ILE A 293 6.58 12.36 -2.39
N LEU A 294 6.10 11.63 -3.39
CA LEU A 294 6.41 10.21 -3.58
C LEU A 294 7.55 10.07 -4.59
N CYS A 295 8.70 9.58 -4.16
CA CYS A 295 9.87 9.39 -5.01
C CYS A 295 10.38 7.93 -4.96
N ALA A 296 11.18 7.53 -5.93
CA ALA A 296 11.72 6.17 -5.95
C ALA A 296 12.78 5.95 -4.87
N GLU A 297 13.46 7.02 -4.44
CA GLU A 297 14.52 7.00 -3.44
C GLU A 297 14.64 8.37 -2.76
N LYS A 298 15.04 8.39 -1.49
CA LYS A 298 15.29 9.63 -0.76
C LYS A 298 16.51 9.51 0.14
N ASP A 299 17.26 10.60 0.27
CA ASP A 299 18.24 10.79 1.31
C ASP A 299 17.65 11.65 2.42
N ARG A 300 17.78 11.20 3.67
CA ARG A 300 17.17 11.86 4.82
C ARG A 300 17.75 13.25 5.07
N VAL A 301 19.05 13.40 4.94
CA VAL A 301 19.73 14.68 5.21
C VAL A 301 19.34 15.71 4.16
N GLU A 302 19.25 15.27 2.89
CA GLU A 302 18.82 16.12 1.78
C GLU A 302 17.37 16.58 1.96
N VAL A 303 16.46 15.66 2.37
CA VAL A 303 15.06 15.99 2.68
C VAL A 303 14.95 16.98 3.85
N GLU A 304 15.68 16.73 4.95
CA GLU A 304 15.66 17.59 6.13
C GLU A 304 16.10 19.03 5.77
N LEU A 305 17.21 19.17 5.04
CA LEU A 305 17.70 20.46 4.57
C LEU A 305 16.72 21.15 3.60
N ALA A 306 16.15 20.41 2.67
CA ALA A 306 15.21 20.96 1.68
C ALA A 306 13.90 21.45 2.32
N LEU A 307 13.50 20.87 3.47
CA LEU A 307 12.29 21.26 4.18
C LEU A 307 12.54 22.30 5.30
N GLU A 308 13.79 22.62 5.63
CA GLU A 308 14.14 23.43 6.81
C GLU A 308 13.42 24.78 6.87
N ASP A 309 13.39 25.52 5.78
CA ASP A 309 12.77 26.86 5.69
C ASP A 309 11.37 26.87 5.09
N ILE A 310 10.79 25.70 4.81
CA ILE A 310 9.46 25.62 4.20
C ILE A 310 8.37 25.71 5.27
N GLY A 311 7.49 26.71 5.15
CA GLY A 311 6.40 26.98 6.09
C GLY A 311 5.11 26.18 5.84
N LYS A 312 5.04 25.36 4.78
CA LYS A 312 3.91 24.47 4.49
C LYS A 312 4.22 23.04 4.95
N PRO A 313 3.20 22.27 5.37
CA PRO A 313 3.40 20.91 5.84
C PRO A 313 3.66 19.97 4.65
N ILE A 314 4.89 19.47 4.55
CA ILE A 314 5.34 18.58 3.49
C ILE A 314 5.99 17.34 4.10
N GLY A 315 5.62 16.18 3.58
CA GLY A 315 6.28 14.90 3.82
C GLY A 315 6.89 14.35 2.53
N VAL A 316 8.01 13.65 2.66
CA VAL A 316 8.65 12.92 1.57
C VAL A 316 8.65 11.45 1.89
N ALA A 317 8.08 10.65 1.02
CA ALA A 317 8.04 9.20 1.13
C ALA A 317 8.68 8.54 -0.08
N ASP A 318 9.32 7.40 0.12
CA ASP A 318 9.71 6.57 -0.99
C ASP A 318 8.62 5.55 -1.33
N TYR A 319 8.64 5.04 -2.55
CA TYR A 319 7.78 3.94 -2.94
C TYR A 319 8.60 2.78 -3.51
N GLN A 320 8.02 1.59 -3.44
CA GLN A 320 8.65 0.38 -3.91
C GLN A 320 7.80 -0.29 -4.99
N LEU A 321 8.40 -0.51 -6.15
CA LEU A 321 7.87 -1.32 -7.25
C LEU A 321 8.47 -2.73 -7.17
N ILE A 322 7.93 -3.68 -7.93
CA ILE A 322 8.51 -5.03 -8.02
C ILE A 322 9.87 -5.02 -8.76
N VAL A 323 10.14 -3.98 -9.55
CA VAL A 323 11.39 -3.84 -10.33
C VAL A 323 12.56 -3.52 -9.42
N PRO A 324 13.70 -4.21 -9.56
CA PRO A 324 14.93 -3.84 -8.86
C PRO A 324 15.35 -2.41 -9.19
N LYS A 325 15.78 -1.65 -8.15
CA LYS A 325 16.20 -0.25 -8.26
C LYS A 325 17.27 -0.01 -9.34
N GLU A 326 18.19 -0.96 -9.51
CA GLU A 326 19.29 -0.89 -10.49
C GLU A 326 18.79 -0.81 -11.95
N LYS A 327 17.66 -1.46 -12.25
CA LYS A 327 17.04 -1.37 -13.59
C LYS A 327 16.34 -0.03 -13.83
N LEU A 328 15.73 0.55 -12.80
CA LEU A 328 15.12 1.89 -12.86
C LEU A 328 16.19 2.97 -13.11
N GLN A 329 17.29 2.92 -12.37
CA GLN A 329 18.39 3.90 -12.52
C GLN A 329 19.04 3.87 -13.90
N LYS A 330 19.19 2.67 -14.50
CA LYS A 330 19.80 2.53 -15.82
C LYS A 330 18.97 3.16 -16.93
N VAL A 331 17.66 3.01 -16.89
CA VAL A 331 16.75 3.59 -17.91
C VAL A 331 16.56 5.08 -17.72
N LEU A 332 16.51 5.58 -16.47
CA LEU A 332 16.57 7.01 -16.21
C LEU A 332 17.85 7.65 -16.79
N ALA A 333 19.00 6.99 -16.64
CA ALA A 333 20.24 7.47 -17.23
C ALA A 333 20.20 7.45 -18.77
N ASP A 334 19.61 6.41 -19.36
CA ASP A 334 19.46 6.26 -20.80
C ASP A 334 18.46 7.27 -21.40
N GLU A 335 17.35 7.57 -20.69
CA GLU A 335 16.37 8.58 -21.10
C GLU A 335 16.89 10.03 -20.95
N ILE A 336 17.60 10.34 -19.87
CA ILE A 336 18.26 11.65 -19.70
C ILE A 336 19.26 11.87 -20.82
N LYS A 337 19.96 10.83 -21.24
CA LYS A 337 20.92 10.88 -22.34
C LYS A 337 20.24 11.12 -23.69
N ALA A 338 19.15 10.41 -23.95
CA ALA A 338 18.34 10.58 -25.16
C ALA A 338 17.72 11.99 -25.24
N PHE A 339 17.25 12.53 -24.11
CA PHE A 339 16.66 13.89 -24.04
C PHE A 339 17.73 15.00 -24.23
N SER A 340 18.97 14.77 -23.74
CA SER A 340 20.09 15.69 -23.98
C SER A 340 20.51 15.69 -25.45
N GLU A 341 20.54 14.51 -26.08
CA GLU A 341 20.89 14.35 -27.51
C GLU A 341 19.81 14.94 -28.43
N GLU A 342 18.53 14.88 -28.06
CA GLU A 342 17.43 15.55 -28.80
C GLU A 342 17.47 17.09 -28.67
N LYS A 343 17.92 17.62 -27.53
CA LYS A 343 18.09 19.07 -27.33
C LYS A 343 19.27 19.60 -28.13
N GLU A 344 20.40 18.92 -28.12
CA GLU A 344 21.58 19.32 -28.91
C GLU A 344 21.30 19.28 -30.42
N ASN A 345 20.52 18.31 -30.90
CA ASN A 345 20.10 18.24 -32.30
C ASN A 345 19.09 19.33 -32.71
N LYS A 346 18.32 19.90 -31.78
CA LYS A 346 17.39 20.99 -32.06
C LYS A 346 18.00 22.40 -31.98
N GLU A 347 19.14 22.52 -31.31
CA GLU A 347 19.90 23.79 -31.26
C GLU A 347 20.93 23.91 -32.41
N THR A 348 21.09 22.86 -33.24
CA THR A 348 22.03 22.82 -34.36
C THR A 348 21.33 22.94 -35.73
N LEU A 349 20.00 23.14 -35.77
CA LEU A 349 19.16 23.41 -36.96
C LEU A 349 18.53 24.80 -36.87
#